data_c8acd036edcb57f40c39da0b589c6d51
#
_entry.id   c8acd036edcb57f40c39da0b589c6d51
#
_cell.length_a   1.000
_cell.length_b   1.000
_cell.length_c   1.000
_cell.angle_alpha   90.00
_cell.angle_beta   90.00
_cell.angle_gamma   90.00
#
_symmetry.space_group_name_H-M   'P 1'
#
loop_
_entity.id
_entity.type
_entity.pdbx_description
1 polymer ?
#
loop_
_entity_poly.entity_id
_entity_poly.type
_entity_poly.pdbx_seq_one_letter_code
_entity_poly.pdbx_strand_id
1 'polypeptide(L)'
;MSLKNLIIIKTNLSTIKIGNITKMSEITFEQLNLENPLLKSLENIEFKTPTPIQENVIPHLKKSEDIIALAETGSGKTAAFIIPLINQILKDEDRTTKEIKYIVLSPTRELAQQTHEVCKSIGKSLDITSSLLIGGENIQKQKESISKKPHFLIATPGRLKDLFQQKILNFKTVKGVVLDEADRLLDMGFKDEICFLLYQTPKERQLMMFSATGNHELSSIAYRFNAEPKQINLLSTNLVVDKIQHTVAQVGDNEKMPLLAYLLKENTEAYAIIFCNTKSETHVVATWLKKLNFPAEGISGDLAQNKRTKLLSDFRSKKTKILVCT
;
A
#
# COMPACT_ATOMS: atom_id res chain seq x y z
N MET A 1 0.02 4.41 -34.63
CA MET A 1 -0.39 4.19 -33.24
C MET A 1 -0.25 5.51 -32.49
N SER A 2 -1.35 6.11 -32.13
CA SER A 2 -1.36 7.46 -31.54
C SER A 2 -1.04 7.37 -30.05
N LEU A 3 0.13 7.81 -29.65
CA LEU A 3 0.51 8.05 -28.24
C LEU A 3 -0.19 9.36 -27.79
N LYS A 4 -1.38 9.26 -27.23
CA LYS A 4 -2.06 10.43 -26.66
C LYS A 4 -1.49 10.67 -25.26
N ASN A 5 -0.78 11.79 -25.08
CA ASN A 5 -0.29 12.40 -23.84
C ASN A 5 0.92 11.71 -23.16
N LEU A 6 2.07 12.36 -23.24
CA LEU A 6 3.22 12.12 -22.35
C LEU A 6 3.08 13.05 -21.13
N ILE A 7 2.85 12.50 -19.95
CA ILE A 7 2.81 13.27 -18.70
C ILE A 7 4.20 13.12 -18.03
N ILE A 8 4.90 14.22 -17.83
CA ILE A 8 6.19 14.24 -17.13
C ILE A 8 5.96 14.90 -15.77
N ILE A 9 6.16 14.13 -14.70
CA ILE A 9 6.11 14.64 -13.33
C ILE A 9 7.53 14.95 -12.90
N LYS A 10 7.83 16.23 -12.68
CA LYS A 10 9.14 16.71 -12.24
C LYS A 10 9.07 16.99 -10.73
N THR A 11 9.80 16.24 -9.93
CA THR A 11 10.00 16.55 -8.52
C THR A 11 11.34 17.29 -8.36
N ASN A 12 11.30 18.58 -8.05
CA ASN A 12 12.49 19.34 -7.66
C ASN A 12 12.86 19.00 -6.22
N LEU A 13 13.90 18.20 -6.03
CA LEU A 13 14.50 17.86 -4.73
C LEU A 13 15.64 18.84 -4.33
N SER A 14 15.67 20.07 -4.84
CA SER A 14 16.60 21.08 -4.38
C SER A 14 15.90 22.07 -3.45
N THR A 15 16.34 22.06 -2.20
CA THR A 15 16.02 23.03 -1.14
C THR A 15 14.61 22.91 -0.58
N ILE A 16 14.41 21.95 0.32
CA ILE A 16 13.31 22.00 1.28
C ILE A 16 13.62 23.16 2.24
N LYS A 17 13.19 24.39 1.91
CA LYS A 17 12.84 25.36 2.94
C LYS A 17 11.58 24.81 3.60
N ILE A 18 11.71 24.42 4.86
CA ILE A 18 10.61 24.11 5.77
C ILE A 18 9.74 25.36 5.89
N GLY A 19 8.72 25.42 5.05
CA GLY A 19 7.75 26.52 5.04
C GLY A 19 6.39 25.96 4.61
N ASN A 20 5.52 25.81 5.56
CA ASN A 20 4.18 25.22 5.63
C ASN A 20 4.20 23.73 5.95
N ILE A 21 4.41 23.48 7.23
CA ILE A 21 4.05 22.29 7.97
C ILE A 21 2.57 22.03 7.69
N THR A 22 2.25 20.96 6.98
CA THR A 22 0.99 20.24 7.17
C THR A 22 0.76 20.25 8.68
N LYS A 23 -0.36 20.78 9.18
CA LYS A 23 -0.67 20.85 10.61
C LYS A 23 -0.28 19.51 11.23
N MET A 24 0.90 19.45 11.84
CA MET A 24 1.31 18.28 12.60
C MET A 24 0.26 18.15 13.70
N SER A 25 -0.27 16.98 13.91
CA SER A 25 -1.13 16.69 15.03
C SER A 25 -0.44 17.21 16.29
N GLU A 26 -1.17 17.95 17.11
CA GLU A 26 -0.71 18.37 18.44
C GLU A 26 -0.71 17.20 19.43
N ILE A 27 -1.23 16.03 19.00
CA ILE A 27 -1.40 14.82 19.78
C ILE A 27 -0.18 13.91 19.62
N THR A 28 0.23 13.26 20.69
CA THR A 28 1.27 12.24 20.70
C THR A 28 0.66 10.82 20.73
N PHE A 29 1.45 9.79 20.45
CA PHE A 29 0.96 8.40 20.52
C PHE A 29 0.58 7.98 21.95
N GLU A 30 1.18 8.56 23.00
CA GLU A 30 0.83 8.35 24.41
C GLU A 30 -0.62 8.76 24.67
N GLN A 31 -1.06 9.89 24.08
CA GLN A 31 -2.45 10.41 24.24
C GLN A 31 -3.48 9.53 23.53
N LEU A 32 -3.06 8.64 22.65
CA LEU A 32 -3.94 7.64 22.03
C LEU A 32 -4.21 6.43 22.94
N ASN A 33 -3.65 6.40 24.16
CA ASN A 33 -3.85 5.32 25.15
C ASN A 33 -3.54 3.95 24.55
N LEU A 34 -2.35 3.79 23.98
CA LEU A 34 -1.79 2.53 23.50
C LEU A 34 -1.05 1.80 24.62
N GLU A 35 -0.91 0.49 24.50
CA GLU A 35 -0.13 -0.32 25.43
C GLU A 35 1.35 0.12 25.48
N ASN A 36 1.94 0.20 26.69
CA ASN A 36 3.31 0.66 26.88
C ASN A 36 4.36 -0.09 26.02
N PRO A 37 4.29 -1.43 25.84
CA PRO A 37 5.21 -2.11 24.94
C PRO A 37 5.14 -1.62 23.50
N LEU A 38 3.92 -1.29 23.03
CA LEU A 38 3.71 -0.76 21.67
C LEU A 38 4.28 0.66 21.53
N LEU A 39 4.08 1.53 22.54
CA LEU A 39 4.67 2.88 22.54
C LEU A 39 6.19 2.82 22.42
N LYS A 40 6.86 1.95 23.20
CA LYS A 40 8.30 1.73 23.08
C LYS A 40 8.71 1.20 21.70
N SER A 41 7.89 0.33 21.10
CA SER A 41 8.18 -0.17 19.74
C SER A 41 8.08 0.94 18.71
N LEU A 42 7.09 1.85 18.79
CA LEU A 42 6.93 2.99 17.90
C LEU A 42 8.10 3.99 18.06
N GLU A 43 8.52 4.27 19.28
CA GLU A 43 9.68 5.13 19.55
C GLU A 43 10.97 4.57 18.91
N ASN A 44 11.23 3.27 19.04
CA ASN A 44 12.41 2.60 18.46
C ASN A 44 12.49 2.68 16.94
N ILE A 45 11.38 2.90 16.26
CA ILE A 45 11.31 3.07 14.80
C ILE A 45 11.04 4.54 14.39
N GLU A 46 11.27 5.46 15.33
CA GLU A 46 11.15 6.92 15.13
C GLU A 46 9.74 7.41 14.76
N PHE A 47 8.70 6.68 15.13
CA PHE A 47 7.31 7.13 15.04
C PHE A 47 7.01 8.05 16.23
N LYS A 48 7.25 9.36 16.07
CA LYS A 48 7.15 10.36 17.15
C LYS A 48 5.74 10.90 17.35
N THR A 49 5.09 11.29 16.25
CA THR A 49 3.75 11.90 16.26
C THR A 49 2.85 11.19 15.26
N PRO A 50 1.57 10.96 15.59
CA PRO A 50 0.62 10.37 14.66
C PRO A 50 0.32 11.35 13.52
N THR A 51 0.09 10.82 12.33
CA THR A 51 -0.45 11.59 11.21
C THR A 51 -1.95 11.85 11.42
N PRO A 52 -2.57 12.83 10.71
CA PRO A 52 -3.99 13.09 10.85
C PRO A 52 -4.90 11.87 10.67
N ILE A 53 -4.56 10.97 9.73
CA ILE A 53 -5.34 9.73 9.54
C ILE A 53 -5.17 8.77 10.73
N GLN A 54 -3.98 8.68 11.32
CA GLN A 54 -3.73 7.86 12.50
C GLN A 54 -4.47 8.40 13.72
N GLU A 55 -4.43 9.70 13.94
CA GLU A 55 -5.16 10.38 15.03
C GLU A 55 -6.66 10.10 14.97
N ASN A 56 -7.25 10.21 13.78
CA ASN A 56 -8.69 10.04 13.62
C ASN A 56 -9.14 8.58 13.60
N VAL A 57 -8.32 7.65 13.11
CA VAL A 57 -8.71 6.24 12.92
C VAL A 57 -8.41 5.38 14.14
N ILE A 58 -7.25 5.55 14.78
CA ILE A 58 -6.82 4.67 15.88
C ILE A 58 -7.85 4.58 17.03
N PRO A 59 -8.49 5.68 17.49
CA PRO A 59 -9.49 5.59 18.56
C PRO A 59 -10.70 4.71 18.23
N HIS A 60 -11.14 4.72 16.97
CA HIS A 60 -12.27 3.91 16.49
C HIS A 60 -11.89 2.44 16.39
N LEU A 61 -10.74 2.15 15.79
CA LEU A 61 -10.29 0.76 15.62
C LEU A 61 -10.00 0.07 16.95
N LYS A 62 -9.53 0.80 17.95
CA LYS A 62 -9.36 0.28 19.33
C LYS A 62 -10.66 -0.16 19.99
N LYS A 63 -11.80 0.38 19.56
CA LYS A 63 -13.14 0.01 20.04
C LYS A 63 -13.78 -1.09 19.17
N SER A 64 -13.03 -1.65 18.23
CA SER A 64 -13.53 -2.63 17.26
C SER A 64 -14.67 -2.11 16.37
N GLU A 65 -14.76 -0.79 16.18
CA GLU A 65 -15.74 -0.18 15.27
C GLU A 65 -15.35 -0.47 13.81
N ASP A 66 -16.33 -0.74 12.96
CA ASP A 66 -16.14 -0.80 11.51
C ASP A 66 -15.87 0.59 10.96
N ILE A 67 -15.01 0.72 9.95
CA ILE A 67 -14.69 2.02 9.35
C ILE A 67 -14.57 1.97 7.84
N ILE A 68 -14.91 3.10 7.21
CA ILE A 68 -14.44 3.49 5.87
C ILE A 68 -13.65 4.77 6.03
N ALA A 69 -12.34 4.69 5.83
CA ALA A 69 -11.42 5.82 5.96
C ALA A 69 -10.95 6.29 4.58
N LEU A 70 -11.25 7.53 4.24
CA LEU A 70 -10.84 8.18 3.00
C LEU A 70 -9.65 9.10 3.27
N ALA A 71 -8.50 8.79 2.68
CA ALA A 71 -7.29 9.59 2.81
C ALA A 71 -6.33 9.34 1.63
N GLU A 72 -5.53 10.35 1.30
CA GLU A 72 -4.56 10.30 0.20
C GLU A 72 -3.49 9.20 0.39
N THR A 73 -2.89 8.75 -0.72
CA THR A 73 -1.74 7.85 -0.67
C THR A 73 -0.56 8.55 0.02
N GLY A 74 0.16 7.82 0.89
CA GLY A 74 1.27 8.39 1.65
C GLY A 74 0.86 9.13 2.93
N SER A 75 -0.41 9.22 3.29
CA SER A 75 -0.90 9.85 4.53
C SER A 75 -0.60 9.05 5.81
N GLY A 76 -0.09 7.81 5.70
CA GLY A 76 0.18 6.95 6.85
C GLY A 76 -0.92 5.93 7.17
N LYS A 77 -1.82 5.63 6.20
CA LYS A 77 -2.93 4.66 6.36
C LYS A 77 -2.48 3.30 6.90
N THR A 78 -1.36 2.77 6.40
CA THR A 78 -0.86 1.45 6.82
C THR A 78 -0.63 1.38 8.33
N ALA A 79 0.07 2.36 8.89
CA ALA A 79 0.27 2.43 10.33
C ALA A 79 -1.03 2.73 11.09
N ALA A 80 -1.97 3.46 10.48
CA ALA A 80 -3.27 3.79 11.08
C ALA A 80 -4.11 2.55 11.42
N PHE A 81 -3.98 1.45 10.65
CA PHE A 81 -4.64 0.19 11.00
C PHE A 81 -3.72 -0.82 11.70
N ILE A 82 -2.44 -0.90 11.37
CA ILE A 82 -1.53 -1.87 12.02
C ILE A 82 -1.36 -1.58 13.51
N ILE A 83 -1.17 -0.32 13.90
CA ILE A 83 -0.97 0.09 15.31
C ILE A 83 -2.12 -0.36 16.21
N PRO A 84 -3.39 0.01 15.95
CA PRO A 84 -4.50 -0.38 16.83
C PRO A 84 -4.76 -1.89 16.82
N LEU A 85 -4.52 -2.60 15.70
CA LEU A 85 -4.67 -4.05 15.64
C LEU A 85 -3.61 -4.78 16.47
N ILE A 86 -2.36 -4.33 16.44
CA ILE A 86 -1.32 -4.82 17.35
C ILE A 86 -1.71 -4.52 18.81
N ASN A 87 -2.21 -3.31 19.09
CA ASN A 87 -2.67 -2.95 20.42
C ASN A 87 -3.80 -3.86 20.93
N GLN A 88 -4.73 -4.28 20.07
CA GLN A 88 -5.77 -5.24 20.41
C GLN A 88 -5.18 -6.63 20.73
N ILE A 89 -4.17 -7.10 19.97
CA ILE A 89 -3.49 -8.37 20.28
C ILE A 89 -2.79 -8.30 21.64
N LEU A 90 -2.14 -7.18 21.96
CA LEU A 90 -1.43 -7.03 23.25
C LEU A 90 -2.39 -7.01 24.45
N LYS A 91 -3.64 -6.57 24.25
CA LYS A 91 -4.70 -6.59 25.28
C LYS A 91 -5.41 -7.93 25.42
N ASP A 92 -5.26 -8.81 24.42
CA ASP A 92 -5.89 -10.13 24.44
C ASP A 92 -5.25 -10.99 25.54
N GLU A 93 -6.05 -11.51 26.46
CA GLU A 93 -5.58 -12.43 27.51
C GLU A 93 -4.94 -13.68 26.90
N ASP A 94 -5.47 -14.15 25.77
CA ASP A 94 -4.96 -15.28 24.99
C ASP A 94 -3.88 -14.91 23.97
N ARG A 95 -3.15 -13.81 24.17
CA ARG A 95 -2.12 -13.34 23.22
C ARG A 95 -1.02 -14.36 22.93
N THR A 96 -0.81 -15.32 23.82
CA THR A 96 0.15 -16.42 23.65
C THR A 96 -0.32 -17.47 22.66
N THR A 97 -1.62 -17.53 22.37
CA THR A 97 -2.20 -18.43 21.38
C THR A 97 -1.87 -17.89 19.98
N LYS A 98 -0.95 -18.56 19.31
CA LYS A 98 -0.56 -18.23 17.94
C LYS A 98 -1.68 -18.64 16.99
N GLU A 99 -2.49 -17.66 16.58
CA GLU A 99 -3.64 -17.81 15.68
C GLU A 99 -3.72 -16.62 14.74
N ILE A 100 -4.35 -16.85 13.59
CA ILE A 100 -4.63 -15.78 12.63
C ILE A 100 -5.72 -14.89 13.22
N LYS A 101 -5.35 -13.67 13.61
CA LYS A 101 -6.27 -12.67 14.18
C LYS A 101 -6.77 -11.67 13.13
N TYR A 102 -5.91 -11.30 12.17
CA TYR A 102 -6.23 -10.26 11.18
C TYR A 102 -5.79 -10.65 9.78
N ILE A 103 -6.63 -10.24 8.82
CA ILE A 103 -6.35 -10.35 7.38
C ILE A 103 -6.27 -8.94 6.81
N VAL A 104 -5.22 -8.66 6.03
CA VAL A 104 -5.06 -7.42 5.26
C VAL A 104 -5.00 -7.79 3.78
N LEU A 105 -5.94 -7.26 2.99
CA LEU A 105 -5.99 -7.43 1.55
C LEU A 105 -5.46 -6.16 0.88
N SER A 106 -4.48 -6.32 0.01
CA SER A 106 -3.89 -5.25 -0.80
C SER A 106 -4.01 -5.58 -2.29
N PRO A 107 -4.23 -4.59 -3.18
CA PRO A 107 -4.50 -4.84 -4.60
C PRO A 107 -3.29 -5.36 -5.35
N THR A 108 -2.08 -4.99 -4.94
CA THR A 108 -0.84 -5.40 -5.62
C THR A 108 0.12 -6.10 -4.66
N ARG A 109 1.05 -6.87 -5.24
CA ARG A 109 2.10 -7.59 -4.50
C ARG A 109 3.02 -6.63 -3.77
N GLU A 110 3.34 -5.52 -4.41
CA GLU A 110 4.23 -4.48 -3.88
C GLU A 110 3.62 -3.78 -2.67
N LEU A 111 2.32 -3.45 -2.72
CA LEU A 111 1.60 -2.86 -1.58
C LEU A 111 1.47 -3.86 -0.42
N ALA A 112 1.14 -5.11 -0.71
CA ALA A 112 1.12 -6.16 0.31
C ALA A 112 2.49 -6.32 0.98
N GLN A 113 3.58 -6.26 0.21
CA GLN A 113 4.94 -6.32 0.74
C GLN A 113 5.26 -5.11 1.62
N GLN A 114 4.90 -3.90 1.20
CA GLN A 114 5.10 -2.68 2.01
C GLN A 114 4.33 -2.75 3.33
N THR A 115 3.08 -3.19 3.29
CA THR A 115 2.26 -3.39 4.48
C THR A 115 2.86 -4.44 5.41
N HIS A 116 3.40 -5.53 4.85
CA HIS A 116 4.09 -6.57 5.61
C HIS A 116 5.35 -6.04 6.31
N GLU A 117 6.15 -5.22 5.64
CA GLU A 117 7.34 -4.60 6.21
C GLU A 117 6.99 -3.66 7.37
N VAL A 118 5.92 -2.84 7.22
CA VAL A 118 5.44 -1.97 8.30
C VAL A 118 4.96 -2.81 9.50
N CYS A 119 4.15 -3.83 9.27
CA CYS A 119 3.67 -4.73 10.32
C CYS A 119 4.84 -5.41 11.05
N LYS A 120 5.81 -5.91 10.30
CA LYS A 120 7.03 -6.54 10.85
C LYS A 120 7.88 -5.56 11.64
N SER A 121 8.05 -4.32 11.15
CA SER A 121 8.83 -3.30 11.85
C SER A 121 8.22 -2.95 13.20
N ILE A 122 6.91 -2.69 13.27
CA ILE A 122 6.20 -2.37 14.51
C ILE A 122 6.14 -3.59 15.44
N GLY A 123 5.89 -4.79 14.88
CA GLY A 123 5.68 -6.01 15.66
C GLY A 123 6.94 -6.70 16.17
N LYS A 124 8.14 -6.32 15.68
CA LYS A 124 9.40 -7.05 15.91
C LYS A 124 9.75 -7.24 17.37
N SER A 125 9.59 -6.22 18.19
CA SER A 125 9.91 -6.25 19.63
C SER A 125 8.76 -6.78 20.50
N LEU A 126 7.61 -7.13 19.89
CA LEU A 126 6.37 -7.48 20.56
C LEU A 126 5.95 -8.94 20.37
N ASP A 127 6.78 -9.75 19.73
CA ASP A 127 6.48 -11.13 19.29
C ASP A 127 5.23 -11.22 18.38
N ILE A 128 4.92 -10.14 17.67
CA ILE A 128 3.84 -10.10 16.70
C ILE A 128 4.38 -10.54 15.35
N THR A 129 3.76 -11.57 14.78
CA THR A 129 4.20 -12.19 13.52
C THR A 129 3.19 -11.99 12.40
N SER A 130 3.70 -11.88 11.18
CA SER A 130 2.89 -11.75 9.97
C SER A 130 3.41 -12.64 8.85
N SER A 131 2.52 -13.10 7.98
CA SER A 131 2.86 -13.82 6.75
C SER A 131 2.41 -13.05 5.53
N LEU A 132 3.30 -12.96 4.53
CA LEU A 132 3.04 -12.35 3.23
C LEU A 132 2.61 -13.42 2.23
N LEU A 133 1.40 -13.27 1.67
CA LEU A 133 0.77 -14.24 0.77
C LEU A 133 0.46 -13.57 -0.57
N ILE A 134 1.38 -13.69 -1.53
CA ILE A 134 1.30 -13.03 -2.83
C ILE A 134 1.56 -14.00 -3.98
N GLY A 135 0.94 -13.73 -5.13
CA GLY A 135 1.16 -14.51 -6.34
C GLY A 135 2.60 -14.33 -6.89
N GLY A 136 3.09 -15.32 -7.65
CA GLY A 136 4.42 -15.26 -8.27
C GLY A 136 5.59 -15.57 -7.35
N GLU A 137 5.34 -15.77 -6.06
CA GLU A 137 6.31 -16.22 -5.06
C GLU A 137 6.16 -17.71 -4.77
N ASN A 138 7.20 -18.32 -4.21
CA ASN A 138 7.24 -19.74 -3.89
C ASN A 138 6.14 -20.09 -2.88
N ILE A 139 5.17 -20.91 -3.30
CA ILE A 139 4.02 -21.31 -2.49
C ILE A 139 4.44 -22.13 -1.27
N GLN A 140 5.49 -22.97 -1.38
CA GLN A 140 5.95 -23.79 -0.26
C GLN A 140 6.46 -22.95 0.90
N LYS A 141 7.24 -21.91 0.62
CA LYS A 141 7.68 -20.94 1.64
C LYS A 141 6.51 -20.24 2.32
N GLN A 142 5.45 -19.94 1.56
CA GLN A 142 4.24 -19.33 2.13
C GLN A 142 3.50 -20.32 3.04
N LYS A 143 3.37 -21.59 2.64
CA LYS A 143 2.82 -22.65 3.49
C LYS A 143 3.60 -22.83 4.80
N GLU A 144 4.93 -22.81 4.71
CA GLU A 144 5.80 -22.85 5.90
C GLU A 144 5.62 -21.63 6.81
N SER A 145 5.40 -20.44 6.23
CA SER A 145 5.12 -19.24 7.04
C SER A 145 3.77 -19.30 7.75
N ILE A 146 2.75 -19.86 7.08
CA ILE A 146 1.41 -20.08 7.65
C ILE A 146 1.44 -21.12 8.79
N SER A 147 2.24 -22.20 8.64
CA SER A 147 2.33 -23.24 9.68
C SER A 147 2.87 -22.73 11.03
N LYS A 148 3.54 -21.57 11.01
CA LYS A 148 4.00 -20.88 12.23
C LYS A 148 2.87 -20.12 12.94
N LYS A 149 1.64 -20.16 12.40
CA LYS A 149 0.45 -19.51 12.94
C LYS A 149 0.67 -18.01 13.18
N PRO A 150 0.85 -17.19 12.13
CA PRO A 150 1.07 -15.75 12.27
C PRO A 150 -0.20 -15.06 12.75
N HIS A 151 -0.04 -13.93 13.45
CA HIS A 151 -1.17 -13.09 13.87
C HIS A 151 -1.83 -12.36 12.70
N PHE A 152 -1.02 -11.97 11.71
CA PHE A 152 -1.50 -11.27 10.51
C PHE A 152 -1.25 -12.09 9.24
N LEU A 153 -2.26 -12.16 8.37
CA LEU A 153 -2.08 -12.52 6.98
C LEU A 153 -2.17 -11.25 6.13
N ILE A 154 -1.12 -10.93 5.41
CA ILE A 154 -1.08 -9.79 4.50
C ILE A 154 -0.98 -10.36 3.08
N ALA A 155 -1.98 -10.09 2.25
CA ALA A 155 -2.19 -10.88 1.05
C ALA A 155 -2.74 -10.09 -0.13
N THR A 156 -2.51 -10.62 -1.34
CA THR A 156 -3.35 -10.29 -2.49
C THR A 156 -4.56 -11.24 -2.54
N PRO A 157 -5.78 -10.75 -2.93
CA PRO A 157 -7.01 -11.54 -2.82
C PRO A 157 -6.95 -12.92 -3.48
N GLY A 158 -6.47 -12.99 -4.73
CA GLY A 158 -6.41 -14.25 -5.47
C GLY A 158 -5.53 -15.32 -4.80
N ARG A 159 -4.36 -14.95 -4.24
CA ARG A 159 -3.48 -15.91 -3.56
C ARG A 159 -4.07 -16.37 -2.23
N LEU A 160 -4.72 -15.48 -1.50
CA LEU A 160 -5.35 -15.86 -0.23
C LEU A 160 -6.53 -16.84 -0.46
N LYS A 161 -7.35 -16.56 -1.49
CA LYS A 161 -8.45 -17.44 -1.93
C LYS A 161 -7.91 -18.82 -2.34
N ASP A 162 -6.85 -18.88 -3.14
CA ASP A 162 -6.21 -20.13 -3.58
C ASP A 162 -5.74 -20.97 -2.38
N LEU A 163 -5.01 -20.39 -1.43
CA LEU A 163 -4.54 -21.08 -0.23
C LEU A 163 -5.69 -21.53 0.70
N PHE A 164 -6.77 -20.77 0.78
CA PHE A 164 -7.95 -21.15 1.52
C PHE A 164 -8.67 -22.33 0.85
N GLN A 165 -8.86 -22.32 -0.46
CA GLN A 165 -9.48 -23.42 -1.22
C GLN A 165 -8.65 -24.72 -1.13
N GLN A 166 -7.32 -24.62 -1.02
CA GLN A 166 -6.44 -25.75 -0.73
C GLN A 166 -6.54 -26.26 0.72
N LYS A 167 -7.42 -25.70 1.56
CA LYS A 167 -7.63 -26.06 2.98
C LYS A 167 -6.38 -25.88 3.86
N ILE A 168 -5.46 -24.96 3.45
CA ILE A 168 -4.25 -24.65 4.20
C ILE A 168 -4.54 -23.61 5.28
N LEU A 169 -5.57 -22.79 5.08
CA LEU A 169 -5.99 -21.70 5.95
C LEU A 169 -7.36 -21.99 6.59
N ASN A 170 -7.52 -21.49 7.81
CA ASN A 170 -8.79 -21.46 8.52
C ASN A 170 -8.97 -20.05 9.11
N PHE A 171 -10.13 -19.44 8.87
CA PHE A 171 -10.42 -18.07 9.29
C PHE A 171 -11.37 -17.97 10.49
N LYS A 172 -11.64 -19.06 11.21
CA LYS A 172 -12.59 -19.09 12.34
C LYS A 172 -12.18 -18.17 13.48
N THR A 173 -10.90 -17.88 13.63
CA THR A 173 -10.32 -17.03 14.71
C THR A 173 -10.07 -15.60 14.28
N VAL A 174 -10.40 -15.24 13.03
CA VAL A 174 -10.20 -13.91 12.47
C VAL A 174 -11.12 -12.90 13.16
N LYS A 175 -10.52 -11.91 13.82
CA LYS A 175 -11.20 -10.82 14.53
C LYS A 175 -11.44 -9.59 13.63
N GLY A 176 -10.65 -9.43 12.56
CA GLY A 176 -10.83 -8.29 11.65
C GLY A 176 -10.22 -8.50 10.27
N VAL A 177 -10.81 -7.79 9.30
CA VAL A 177 -10.36 -7.74 7.89
C VAL A 177 -10.16 -6.30 7.48
N VAL A 178 -8.99 -6.01 6.91
CA VAL A 178 -8.63 -4.72 6.32
C VAL A 178 -8.63 -4.84 4.81
N LEU A 179 -9.33 -3.93 4.13
CA LEU A 179 -9.19 -3.70 2.69
C LEU A 179 -8.35 -2.44 2.49
N ASP A 180 -7.08 -2.61 2.14
CA ASP A 180 -6.15 -1.51 1.89
C ASP A 180 -6.21 -1.12 0.41
N GLU A 181 -6.26 0.19 0.11
CA GLU A 181 -6.56 0.73 -1.23
C GLU A 181 -7.81 0.06 -1.85
N ALA A 182 -8.91 0.12 -1.09
CA ALA A 182 -10.13 -0.61 -1.41
C ALA A 182 -10.77 -0.21 -2.74
N ASP A 183 -10.66 1.05 -3.15
CA ASP A 183 -11.03 1.51 -4.49
C ASP A 183 -10.25 0.77 -5.58
N ARG A 184 -8.94 0.64 -5.44
CA ARG A 184 -8.11 -0.09 -6.42
C ARG A 184 -8.37 -1.59 -6.41
N LEU A 185 -8.68 -2.16 -5.26
CA LEU A 185 -9.11 -3.57 -5.17
C LEU A 185 -10.35 -3.82 -6.05
N LEU A 186 -11.32 -2.89 -6.02
CA LEU A 186 -12.54 -2.99 -6.84
C LEU A 186 -12.25 -2.72 -8.31
N ASP A 187 -11.49 -1.68 -8.64
CA ASP A 187 -11.11 -1.32 -10.01
C ASP A 187 -10.33 -2.45 -10.72
N MET A 188 -9.57 -3.23 -9.97
CA MET A 188 -8.85 -4.41 -10.48
C MET A 188 -9.71 -5.67 -10.58
N GLY A 189 -11.01 -5.58 -10.23
CA GLY A 189 -11.97 -6.68 -10.36
C GLY A 189 -11.93 -7.71 -9.24
N PHE A 190 -11.32 -7.43 -8.08
CA PHE A 190 -11.22 -8.37 -6.96
C PHE A 190 -12.48 -8.46 -6.09
N LYS A 191 -13.60 -7.88 -6.52
CA LYS A 191 -14.85 -7.87 -5.75
C LYS A 191 -15.29 -9.27 -5.34
N ASP A 192 -15.28 -10.22 -6.27
CA ASP A 192 -15.75 -11.59 -6.01
C ASP A 192 -14.83 -12.34 -5.03
N GLU A 193 -13.50 -12.14 -5.14
CA GLU A 193 -12.53 -12.69 -4.20
C GLU A 193 -12.72 -12.11 -2.80
N ILE A 194 -12.92 -10.80 -2.69
CA ILE A 194 -13.17 -10.11 -1.42
C ILE A 194 -14.44 -10.65 -0.78
N CYS A 195 -15.54 -10.69 -1.53
CA CYS A 195 -16.80 -11.22 -1.03
C CYS A 195 -16.65 -12.68 -0.60
N PHE A 196 -16.00 -13.53 -1.40
CA PHE A 196 -15.71 -14.91 -1.04
C PHE A 196 -14.97 -15.01 0.29
N LEU A 197 -13.87 -14.26 0.45
CA LEU A 197 -13.04 -14.28 1.65
C LEU A 197 -13.80 -13.78 2.89
N LEU A 198 -14.58 -12.71 2.75
CA LEU A 198 -15.42 -12.18 3.83
C LEU A 198 -16.48 -13.19 4.31
N TYR A 199 -17.05 -13.99 3.41
CA TYR A 199 -17.97 -15.07 3.78
C TYR A 199 -17.32 -16.19 4.61
N GLN A 200 -16.00 -16.35 4.51
CA GLN A 200 -15.27 -17.38 5.26
C GLN A 200 -14.81 -16.91 6.65
N THR A 201 -14.96 -15.62 6.95
CA THR A 201 -14.61 -15.05 8.26
C THR A 201 -15.83 -14.97 9.18
N PRO A 202 -15.67 -14.90 10.52
CA PRO A 202 -16.77 -14.72 11.45
C PRO A 202 -17.62 -13.47 11.11
N LYS A 203 -18.93 -13.53 11.42
CA LYS A 203 -19.84 -12.40 11.15
C LYS A 203 -19.52 -11.18 12.01
N GLU A 204 -19.03 -11.40 13.21
CA GLU A 204 -18.71 -10.40 14.22
C GLU A 204 -17.31 -9.76 13.99
N ARG A 205 -16.63 -10.14 12.89
CA ARG A 205 -15.32 -9.53 12.57
C ARG A 205 -15.45 -8.02 12.36
N GLN A 206 -14.46 -7.28 12.76
CA GLN A 206 -14.29 -5.87 12.41
C GLN A 206 -13.95 -5.74 10.92
N LEU A 207 -14.64 -4.85 10.19
CA LEU A 207 -14.36 -4.57 8.78
C LEU A 207 -13.81 -3.15 8.62
N MET A 208 -12.61 -3.05 8.06
CA MET A 208 -11.88 -1.80 7.93
C MET A 208 -11.54 -1.57 6.47
N MET A 209 -11.99 -0.47 5.88
CA MET A 209 -11.76 -0.13 4.49
C MET A 209 -11.00 1.19 4.39
N PHE A 210 -9.86 1.18 3.73
CA PHE A 210 -9.02 2.35 3.48
C PHE A 210 -8.98 2.63 1.98
N SER A 211 -9.31 3.84 1.58
CA SER A 211 -9.44 4.23 0.16
C SER A 211 -8.90 5.63 -0.08
N ALA A 212 -8.47 5.91 -1.30
CA ALA A 212 -8.15 7.26 -1.74
C ALA A 212 -9.35 7.97 -2.36
N THR A 213 -10.42 7.25 -2.70
CA THR A 213 -11.64 7.81 -3.30
C THR A 213 -12.88 7.30 -2.58
N GLY A 214 -13.92 8.15 -2.52
CA GLY A 214 -15.25 7.74 -2.04
C GLY A 214 -15.97 6.93 -3.11
N ASN A 215 -16.34 5.69 -2.79
CA ASN A 215 -17.07 4.82 -3.69
C ASN A 215 -18.28 4.21 -2.97
N HIS A 216 -19.49 4.37 -3.52
CA HIS A 216 -20.71 3.77 -2.99
C HIS A 216 -20.65 2.24 -2.90
N GLU A 217 -19.82 1.62 -3.73
CA GLU A 217 -19.64 0.17 -3.74
C GLU A 217 -18.98 -0.34 -2.45
N LEU A 218 -18.09 0.44 -1.83
CA LEU A 218 -17.50 0.12 -0.52
C LEU A 218 -18.56 0.03 0.57
N SER A 219 -19.48 1.00 0.61
CA SER A 219 -20.61 0.98 1.54
C SER A 219 -21.53 -0.22 1.28
N SER A 220 -21.79 -0.56 0.01
CA SER A 220 -22.59 -1.71 -0.36
C SER A 220 -21.97 -3.04 0.10
N ILE A 221 -20.66 -3.18 -0.02
CA ILE A 221 -19.93 -4.35 0.51
C ILE A 221 -20.03 -4.38 2.03
N ALA A 222 -19.80 -3.26 2.71
CA ALA A 222 -19.88 -3.20 4.17
C ALA A 222 -21.26 -3.69 4.67
N TYR A 223 -22.35 -3.11 4.17
CA TYR A 223 -23.70 -3.50 4.55
C TYR A 223 -24.05 -4.95 4.23
N ARG A 224 -23.59 -5.45 3.09
CA ARG A 224 -23.77 -6.87 2.71
C ARG A 224 -23.16 -7.82 3.73
N PHE A 225 -22.12 -7.43 4.42
CA PHE A 225 -21.40 -8.23 5.41
C PHE A 225 -21.66 -7.79 6.86
N ASN A 226 -22.81 -7.17 7.10
CA ASN A 226 -23.30 -6.75 8.41
C ASN A 226 -22.34 -5.77 9.13
N ALA A 227 -21.58 -4.98 8.38
CA ALA A 227 -20.75 -3.93 8.93
C ALA A 227 -21.51 -2.59 8.90
N GLU A 228 -21.40 -1.83 9.98
CA GLU A 228 -21.95 -0.48 10.12
C GLU A 228 -20.81 0.54 10.17
N PRO A 229 -20.11 0.81 9.05
CA PRO A 229 -18.86 1.52 9.07
C PRO A 229 -19.05 3.00 9.39
N LYS A 230 -18.26 3.50 10.33
CA LYS A 230 -18.08 4.92 10.52
C LYS A 230 -17.24 5.50 9.40
N GLN A 231 -17.74 6.55 8.77
CA GLN A 231 -17.01 7.22 7.69
C GLN A 231 -16.08 8.28 8.25
N ILE A 232 -14.80 8.17 7.93
CA ILE A 232 -13.76 9.14 8.28
C ILE A 232 -13.21 9.69 6.96
N ASN A 233 -13.48 10.95 6.66
CA ASN A 233 -13.05 11.58 5.42
C ASN A 233 -11.99 12.65 5.70
N LEU A 234 -10.77 12.39 5.27
CA LEU A 234 -9.62 13.28 5.38
C LEU A 234 -9.03 13.63 3.99
N LEU A 235 -9.83 13.47 2.93
CA LEU A 235 -9.44 13.95 1.62
C LEU A 235 -9.42 15.48 1.66
N SER A 236 -8.30 16.07 1.25
CA SER A 236 -8.22 17.51 1.06
C SER A 236 -9.14 17.92 -0.10
N THR A 237 -9.84 19.05 0.07
CA THR A 237 -10.64 19.62 -1.02
C THR A 237 -9.79 20.09 -2.20
N ASN A 238 -8.48 20.22 -2.00
CA ASN A 238 -7.51 20.55 -3.03
C ASN A 238 -6.93 19.28 -3.65
N LEU A 239 -7.42 18.91 -4.83
CA LEU A 239 -6.98 17.75 -5.62
C LEU A 239 -5.54 17.85 -6.14
N VAL A 240 -4.86 18.96 -5.94
CA VAL A 240 -3.49 19.20 -6.40
C VAL A 240 -2.56 19.31 -5.21
N VAL A 241 -1.57 18.44 -5.16
CA VAL A 241 -0.47 18.59 -4.19
C VAL A 241 0.33 19.83 -4.59
N ASP A 242 0.24 20.90 -3.81
CA ASP A 242 0.87 22.21 -4.07
C ASP A 242 2.39 22.14 -4.37
N LYS A 243 3.00 20.99 -4.16
CA LYS A 243 4.45 20.74 -4.36
C LYS A 243 4.77 20.12 -5.74
N ILE A 244 3.77 19.80 -6.57
CA ILE A 244 3.97 19.17 -7.87
C ILE A 244 3.72 20.20 -8.98
N GLN A 245 4.76 20.50 -9.75
CA GLN A 245 4.61 21.30 -10.96
C GLN A 245 4.16 20.43 -12.12
N HIS A 246 2.95 20.69 -12.61
CA HIS A 246 2.42 20.01 -13.78
C HIS A 246 2.76 20.80 -15.05
N THR A 247 3.30 20.11 -16.06
CA THR A 247 3.58 20.69 -17.37
C THR A 247 3.00 19.78 -18.45
N VAL A 248 2.29 20.36 -19.41
CA VAL A 248 1.76 19.65 -20.58
C VAL A 248 2.47 20.16 -21.82
N ALA A 249 3.06 19.26 -22.60
CA ALA A 249 3.63 19.57 -23.90
C ALA A 249 2.73 18.98 -25.00
N GLN A 250 2.29 19.84 -25.92
CA GLN A 250 1.53 19.42 -27.09
C GLN A 250 2.50 19.17 -28.24
N VAL A 251 2.63 17.92 -28.65
CA VAL A 251 3.62 17.49 -29.64
C VAL A 251 3.02 16.44 -30.58
N GLY A 252 3.55 16.37 -31.78
CA GLY A 252 3.23 15.30 -32.74
C GLY A 252 3.76 13.93 -32.29
N ASP A 253 3.23 12.87 -32.88
CA ASP A 253 3.60 11.49 -32.50
C ASP A 253 5.09 11.19 -32.68
N ASN A 254 5.73 11.75 -33.70
CA ASN A 254 7.15 11.58 -33.98
C ASN A 254 8.08 12.44 -33.09
N GLU A 255 7.52 13.40 -32.36
CA GLU A 255 8.28 14.36 -31.55
C GLU A 255 8.38 13.96 -30.09
N LYS A 256 7.54 13.02 -29.63
CA LYS A 256 7.49 12.59 -28.22
C LYS A 256 8.82 12.00 -27.72
N MET A 257 9.39 11.10 -28.51
CA MET A 257 10.67 10.47 -28.13
C MET A 257 11.85 11.48 -28.16
N PRO A 258 12.03 12.31 -29.19
CA PRO A 258 13.02 13.39 -29.17
C PRO A 258 12.83 14.34 -28.00
N LEU A 259 11.61 14.78 -27.69
CA LEU A 259 11.33 15.65 -26.54
C LEU A 259 11.70 14.97 -25.21
N LEU A 260 11.38 13.69 -25.03
CA LEU A 260 11.76 12.93 -23.85
C LEU A 260 13.28 12.90 -23.67
N ALA A 261 14.03 12.62 -24.73
CA ALA A 261 15.51 12.62 -24.69
C ALA A 261 16.07 14.00 -24.38
N TYR A 262 15.51 15.06 -24.97
CA TYR A 262 15.89 16.43 -24.67
C TYR A 262 15.70 16.79 -23.19
N LEU A 263 14.51 16.50 -22.63
CA LEU A 263 14.21 16.77 -21.23
C LEU A 263 15.11 15.99 -20.26
N LEU A 264 15.48 14.77 -20.59
CA LEU A 264 16.41 13.96 -19.79
C LEU A 264 17.85 14.49 -19.89
N LYS A 265 18.28 15.02 -21.06
CA LYS A 265 19.60 15.63 -21.24
C LYS A 265 19.73 16.95 -20.49
N GLU A 266 18.71 17.80 -20.54
CA GLU A 266 18.67 19.07 -19.78
C GLU A 266 18.72 18.85 -18.26
N ASN A 267 18.33 17.66 -17.79
CA ASN A 267 18.34 17.31 -16.39
C ASN A 267 19.22 16.08 -16.14
N THR A 268 20.53 16.26 -16.16
CA THR A 268 21.55 15.19 -16.00
C THR A 268 21.42 14.43 -14.68
N GLU A 269 20.88 15.06 -13.65
CA GLU A 269 20.57 14.46 -12.34
C GLU A 269 19.12 13.93 -12.24
N ALA A 270 18.41 13.80 -13.38
CA ALA A 270 17.02 13.39 -13.39
C ALA A 270 16.83 12.03 -12.71
N TYR A 271 16.01 12.03 -11.68
CA TYR A 271 15.43 10.84 -11.07
C TYR A 271 13.98 10.76 -11.54
N ALA A 272 13.71 9.92 -12.53
CA ALA A 272 12.50 10.01 -13.33
C ALA A 272 11.74 8.68 -13.43
N ILE A 273 10.42 8.77 -13.44
CA ILE A 273 9.52 7.68 -13.82
C ILE A 273 8.79 8.10 -15.10
N ILE A 274 8.86 7.25 -16.11
CA ILE A 274 8.20 7.44 -17.41
C ILE A 274 7.05 6.46 -17.52
N PHE A 275 5.83 6.96 -17.58
CA PHE A 275 4.64 6.13 -17.75
C PHE A 275 4.31 5.96 -19.24
N CYS A 276 4.07 4.71 -19.64
CA CYS A 276 3.64 4.32 -20.97
C CYS A 276 2.23 3.72 -20.89
N ASN A 277 1.46 3.80 -21.97
CA ASN A 277 0.11 3.24 -22.00
C ASN A 277 0.09 1.71 -22.09
N THR A 278 1.12 1.11 -22.69
CA THR A 278 1.19 -0.33 -22.93
C THR A 278 2.53 -0.92 -22.49
N LYS A 279 2.51 -2.21 -22.18
CA LYS A 279 3.72 -2.99 -21.88
C LYS A 279 4.72 -2.97 -23.04
N SER A 280 4.24 -3.03 -24.27
CA SER A 280 5.06 -2.97 -25.49
C SER A 280 5.80 -1.65 -25.58
N GLU A 281 5.11 -0.53 -25.36
CA GLU A 281 5.74 0.80 -25.33
C GLU A 281 6.79 0.93 -24.23
N THR A 282 6.52 0.38 -23.04
CA THR A 282 7.51 0.36 -21.95
C THR A 282 8.83 -0.26 -22.40
N HIS A 283 8.77 -1.40 -23.10
CA HIS A 283 9.96 -2.08 -23.61
C HIS A 283 10.67 -1.25 -24.70
N VAL A 284 9.92 -0.69 -25.64
CA VAL A 284 10.46 0.13 -26.74
C VAL A 284 11.16 1.37 -26.18
N VAL A 285 10.49 2.12 -25.30
CA VAL A 285 11.03 3.35 -24.69
C VAL A 285 12.29 3.06 -23.85
N ALA A 286 12.26 2.03 -23.00
CA ALA A 286 13.41 1.65 -22.19
C ALA A 286 14.62 1.24 -23.03
N THR A 287 14.39 0.43 -24.09
CA THR A 287 15.45 -0.02 -25.00
C THR A 287 16.03 1.17 -25.78
N TRP A 288 15.18 2.08 -26.25
CA TRP A 288 15.62 3.26 -26.99
C TRP A 288 16.44 4.20 -26.11
N LEU A 289 16.02 4.46 -24.87
CA LEU A 289 16.78 5.27 -23.92
C LEU A 289 18.15 4.67 -23.61
N LYS A 290 18.25 3.32 -23.46
CA LYS A 290 19.53 2.63 -23.30
C LYS A 290 20.47 2.81 -24.51
N LYS A 291 19.94 2.80 -25.73
CA LYS A 291 20.73 3.07 -26.95
C LYS A 291 21.29 4.51 -26.97
N LEU A 292 20.60 5.44 -26.29
CA LEU A 292 21.06 6.82 -26.11
C LEU A 292 21.94 7.00 -24.85
N ASN A 293 22.40 5.90 -24.25
CA ASN A 293 23.23 5.88 -23.03
C ASN A 293 22.54 6.44 -21.77
N PHE A 294 21.21 6.46 -21.71
CA PHE A 294 20.52 6.73 -20.46
C PHE A 294 20.41 5.46 -19.59
N PRO A 295 20.64 5.55 -18.24
CA PRO A 295 20.50 4.42 -17.33
C PRO A 295 19.02 4.14 -17.02
N ALA A 296 18.26 3.74 -18.07
CA ALA A 296 16.83 3.50 -17.99
C ALA A 296 16.52 2.00 -17.89
N GLU A 297 15.58 1.62 -17.02
CA GLU A 297 15.08 0.24 -16.90
C GLU A 297 13.56 0.20 -17.10
N GLY A 298 13.09 -0.84 -17.84
CA GLY A 298 11.67 -1.06 -18.05
C GLY A 298 11.06 -2.00 -17.00
N ILE A 299 9.92 -1.62 -16.43
CA ILE A 299 9.15 -2.46 -15.52
C ILE A 299 7.73 -2.64 -16.04
N SER A 300 7.29 -3.89 -16.19
CA SER A 300 5.94 -4.22 -16.63
C SER A 300 5.43 -5.48 -15.91
N GLY A 301 4.14 -5.77 -16.07
CA GLY A 301 3.52 -6.96 -15.46
C GLY A 301 4.10 -8.30 -15.95
N ASP A 302 4.81 -8.32 -17.07
CA ASP A 302 5.39 -9.55 -17.64
C ASP A 302 6.73 -9.93 -17.02
N LEU A 303 7.33 -9.02 -16.24
CA LEU A 303 8.58 -9.33 -15.54
C LEU A 303 8.34 -10.29 -14.37
N ALA A 304 9.24 -11.28 -14.25
CA ALA A 304 9.25 -12.13 -13.06
C ALA A 304 9.36 -11.31 -11.77
N GLN A 305 8.66 -11.73 -10.73
CA GLN A 305 8.54 -10.96 -9.49
C GLN A 305 9.90 -10.59 -8.87
N ASN A 306 10.86 -11.53 -8.87
CA ASN A 306 12.20 -11.28 -8.35
C ASN A 306 12.91 -10.14 -9.09
N LYS A 307 12.75 -10.07 -10.42
CA LYS A 307 13.33 -8.98 -11.23
C LYS A 307 12.64 -7.65 -10.93
N ARG A 308 11.32 -7.65 -10.78
CA ARG A 308 10.56 -6.43 -10.39
C ARG A 308 11.02 -5.89 -9.04
N THR A 309 11.07 -6.75 -8.02
CA THR A 309 11.52 -6.36 -6.68
C THR A 309 12.93 -5.79 -6.70
N LYS A 310 13.84 -6.42 -7.46
CA LYS A 310 15.21 -5.92 -7.63
C LYS A 310 15.25 -4.55 -8.31
N LEU A 311 14.54 -4.36 -9.43
CA LEU A 311 14.50 -3.08 -10.15
C LEU A 311 13.94 -1.94 -9.27
N LEU A 312 12.88 -2.21 -8.50
CA LEU A 312 12.34 -1.23 -7.56
C LEU A 312 13.32 -0.90 -6.43
N SER A 313 14.05 -1.89 -5.93
CA SER A 313 15.11 -1.68 -4.94
C SER A 313 16.26 -0.85 -5.52
N ASP A 314 16.71 -1.16 -6.74
CA ASP A 314 17.78 -0.43 -7.43
C ASP A 314 17.34 1.01 -7.76
N PHE A 315 16.08 1.24 -8.09
CA PHE A 315 15.51 2.57 -8.26
C PHE A 315 15.48 3.34 -6.95
N ARG A 316 14.95 2.77 -5.86
CA ARG A 316 14.92 3.42 -4.52
C ARG A 316 16.32 3.78 -4.01
N SER A 317 17.31 2.93 -4.25
CA SER A 317 18.71 3.18 -3.90
C SER A 317 19.46 4.10 -4.88
N LYS A 318 18.76 4.65 -5.89
CA LYS A 318 19.29 5.52 -6.95
C LYS A 318 20.37 4.88 -7.84
N LYS A 319 20.52 3.55 -7.82
CA LYS A 319 21.37 2.83 -8.77
C LYS A 319 20.81 2.92 -10.19
N THR A 320 19.49 2.83 -10.33
CA THR A 320 18.76 3.13 -11.56
C THR A 320 18.09 4.48 -11.37
N LYS A 321 18.37 5.45 -12.23
CA LYS A 321 17.81 6.81 -12.14
C LYS A 321 16.53 6.99 -12.96
N ILE A 322 16.30 6.17 -13.98
CA ILE A 322 15.17 6.29 -14.89
C ILE A 322 14.40 4.96 -14.94
N LEU A 323 13.13 5.00 -14.56
CA LEU A 323 12.24 3.86 -14.62
C LEU A 323 11.15 4.09 -15.66
N VAL A 324 10.97 3.14 -16.59
CA VAL A 324 9.88 3.17 -17.59
C VAL A 324 8.87 2.11 -17.22
N CYS A 325 7.59 2.48 -17.09
CA CYS A 325 6.55 1.59 -16.61
C CYS A 325 5.16 1.86 -17.22
N THR A 326 4.23 0.94 -17.05
CA THR A 326 2.79 1.09 -17.32
C THR A 326 2.02 1.45 -16.08
#